data_85bbeba7d28c443b4e23e2fa9a0a3047
#
_entry.id   85bbeba7d28c443b4e23e2fa9a0a3047
#
_cell.length_a   1.000
_cell.length_b   1.000
_cell.length_c   1.000
_cell.angle_alpha   90.00
_cell.angle_beta   90.00
_cell.angle_gamma   90.00
#
_symmetry.space_group_name_H-M   'P 1'
#
loop_
_entity.id
_entity.type
_entity.pdbx_description
1 polymer ?
#
loop_
_entity_poly.entity_id
_entity_poly.type
_entity_poly.pdbx_seq_one_letter_code
_entity_poly.pdbx_strand_id
1 'polypeptide(L)'
;MKNFLFLVTLYCEVLCMLASCGKDDDNPVPEPEINRFVLFGKTYPAFTVFVSKEVLGKGNYDIYVYPAEDNTIELGLQCSMQHDGMSLDLTKYDPLNAVPGYSGWMWYISVEKTEEGKEEYLLEGWGGDAPTMGILGVAGDILYIKSLNKDHTQFEIRCKLTDPEKRSLVFYYKGNVTLATE
;
A
#
# COMPACT_ATOMS: atom_id res chain seq x y z
N MET A 1 -27.13 60.45 -7.21
CA MET A 1 -25.81 59.94 -7.68
C MET A 1 -24.94 59.30 -6.59
N LYS A 2 -25.02 59.73 -5.32
CA LYS A 2 -24.21 59.11 -4.24
C LYS A 2 -24.55 57.66 -3.93
N ASN A 3 -25.82 57.26 -4.07
CA ASN A 3 -26.25 55.86 -3.76
C ASN A 3 -25.89 54.85 -4.85
N PHE A 4 -25.67 55.32 -6.08
CA PHE A 4 -25.27 54.44 -7.17
C PHE A 4 -23.79 54.04 -7.09
N LEU A 5 -22.96 54.97 -6.62
CA LEU A 5 -21.52 54.70 -6.44
C LEU A 5 -21.26 53.68 -5.31
N PHE A 6 -22.08 53.74 -4.25
CA PHE A 6 -21.98 52.84 -3.11
C PHE A 6 -22.40 51.41 -3.49
N LEU A 7 -23.38 51.27 -4.38
CA LEU A 7 -23.82 49.95 -4.84
C LEU A 7 -22.80 49.28 -5.76
N VAL A 8 -22.09 50.06 -6.58
CA VAL A 8 -21.04 49.51 -7.49
C VAL A 8 -19.80 49.09 -6.72
N THR A 9 -19.39 49.82 -5.66
CA THR A 9 -18.26 49.40 -4.82
C THR A 9 -18.57 48.14 -4.03
N LEU A 10 -19.81 48.01 -3.49
CA LEU A 10 -20.20 46.80 -2.76
C LEU A 10 -20.27 45.58 -3.69
N TYR A 11 -20.68 45.76 -4.96
CA TYR A 11 -20.73 44.66 -5.94
C TYR A 11 -19.34 44.22 -6.40
N CYS A 12 -18.37 45.14 -6.48
CA CYS A 12 -16.97 44.79 -6.76
C CYS A 12 -16.30 44.02 -5.62
N GLU A 13 -16.58 44.38 -4.37
CA GLU A 13 -16.02 43.67 -3.20
C GLU A 13 -16.57 42.27 -3.08
N VAL A 14 -17.86 42.03 -3.39
CA VAL A 14 -18.48 40.70 -3.38
C VAL A 14 -17.96 39.81 -4.55
N LEU A 15 -17.70 40.40 -5.74
CA LEU A 15 -17.11 39.67 -6.85
C LEU A 15 -15.64 39.32 -6.57
N CYS A 16 -14.88 40.14 -5.85
CA CYS A 16 -13.50 39.79 -5.49
C CYS A 16 -13.41 38.65 -4.45
N MET A 17 -14.44 38.51 -3.58
CA MET A 17 -14.48 37.40 -2.63
C MET A 17 -14.86 36.05 -3.25
N LEU A 18 -15.53 36.06 -4.42
CA LEU A 18 -15.89 34.83 -5.15
C LEU A 18 -14.78 34.36 -6.12
N ALA A 19 -13.76 35.18 -6.37
CA ALA A 19 -12.62 34.83 -7.21
C ALA A 19 -11.45 34.21 -6.42
N SER A 20 -11.59 34.09 -5.08
CA SER A 20 -10.64 33.33 -4.23
C SER A 20 -11.08 31.88 -4.07
N CYS A 21 -11.62 31.29 -5.13
CA CYS A 21 -11.85 29.87 -5.19
C CYS A 21 -10.56 29.19 -5.71
N GLY A 22 -9.85 28.56 -4.77
CA GLY A 22 -9.02 27.38 -5.04
C GLY A 22 -8.03 27.55 -6.20
N LYS A 23 -6.87 28.14 -5.98
CA LYS A 23 -5.70 27.44 -6.49
C LYS A 23 -5.69 26.12 -5.70
N ASP A 24 -6.21 25.06 -6.32
CA ASP A 24 -5.70 23.75 -6.05
C ASP A 24 -4.17 23.90 -6.20
N ASP A 25 -3.47 23.83 -5.10
CA ASP A 25 -2.05 23.61 -5.13
C ASP A 25 -1.87 22.23 -5.77
N ASP A 26 -1.85 22.21 -7.10
CA ASP A 26 -1.29 21.13 -7.92
C ASP A 26 0.23 21.08 -7.65
N ASN A 27 0.61 21.03 -6.39
CA ASN A 27 1.89 20.49 -6.02
C ASN A 27 1.77 19.00 -6.34
N PRO A 28 2.44 18.52 -7.39
CA PRO A 28 2.43 17.10 -7.70
C PRO A 28 2.88 16.41 -6.42
N VAL A 29 2.01 15.55 -5.88
CA VAL A 29 2.39 14.67 -4.76
C VAL A 29 3.71 14.06 -5.17
N PRO A 30 4.81 14.25 -4.42
CA PRO A 30 6.11 13.74 -4.82
C PRO A 30 5.93 12.26 -5.14
N GLU A 31 6.35 11.84 -6.34
CA GLU A 31 6.34 10.42 -6.66
C GLU A 31 7.13 9.70 -5.56
N PRO A 32 6.58 8.64 -4.99
CA PRO A 32 7.30 7.92 -3.95
C PRO A 32 8.64 7.43 -4.50
N GLU A 33 9.70 7.52 -3.72
CA GLU A 33 11.01 6.98 -4.09
C GLU A 33 10.83 5.51 -4.50
N ILE A 34 11.22 5.21 -5.72
CA ILE A 34 11.14 3.87 -6.30
C ILE A 34 12.13 2.97 -5.55
N ASN A 35 11.72 1.72 -5.29
CA ASN A 35 12.54 0.73 -4.59
C ASN A 35 12.93 1.18 -3.17
N ARG A 36 11.90 1.51 -2.40
CA ARG A 36 12.02 1.93 -1.02
C ARG A 36 11.36 0.91 -0.09
N PHE A 37 12.11 0.50 0.93
CA PHE A 37 11.59 -0.30 2.04
C PHE A 37 11.90 0.41 3.36
N VAL A 38 10.87 0.79 4.08
CA VAL A 38 10.96 1.42 5.42
C VAL A 38 10.09 0.64 6.38
N LEU A 39 10.70 0.14 7.43
CA LEU A 39 10.02 -0.55 8.52
C LEU A 39 10.30 0.19 9.83
N PHE A 40 9.24 0.68 10.49
CA PHE A 40 9.31 1.39 11.78
C PHE A 40 10.33 2.54 11.79
N GLY A 41 10.41 3.27 10.67
CA GLY A 41 11.34 4.38 10.48
C GLY A 41 12.76 4.00 10.06
N LYS A 42 13.13 2.71 10.07
CA LYS A 42 14.39 2.23 9.51
C LYS A 42 14.25 2.01 8.02
N THR A 43 15.12 2.62 7.22
CA THR A 43 15.18 2.44 5.77
C THR A 43 16.15 1.31 5.42
N TYR A 44 15.74 0.43 4.51
CA TYR A 44 16.57 -0.63 3.94
C TYR A 44 16.87 -0.27 2.48
N PRO A 45 18.12 0.08 2.15
CA PRO A 45 18.49 0.60 0.82
C PRO A 45 18.56 -0.47 -0.26
N ALA A 46 18.71 -1.74 0.14
CA ALA A 46 18.81 -2.86 -0.79
C ALA A 46 17.96 -4.03 -0.30
N PHE A 47 17.23 -4.66 -1.22
CA PHE A 47 16.37 -5.80 -0.94
C PHE A 47 16.13 -6.63 -2.20
N THR A 48 15.71 -7.88 -2.02
CA THR A 48 15.32 -8.79 -3.10
C THR A 48 13.82 -9.08 -3.01
N VAL A 49 13.16 -9.16 -4.16
CA VAL A 49 11.72 -9.46 -4.27
C VAL A 49 11.54 -10.81 -4.97
N PHE A 50 10.81 -11.71 -4.32
CA PHE A 50 10.42 -13.01 -4.83
C PHE A 50 8.91 -13.09 -4.99
N VAL A 51 8.45 -13.91 -5.95
CA VAL A 51 7.03 -14.21 -6.14
C VAL A 51 6.88 -15.73 -6.27
N SER A 52 5.97 -16.32 -5.50
CA SER A 52 5.70 -17.76 -5.54
C SER A 52 5.01 -18.14 -6.84
N LYS A 53 5.63 -19.05 -7.62
CA LYS A 53 5.03 -19.60 -8.86
C LYS A 53 3.82 -20.47 -8.57
N GLU A 54 3.84 -21.23 -7.48
CA GLU A 54 2.74 -22.11 -7.13
C GLU A 54 1.48 -21.31 -6.85
N VAL A 55 1.61 -20.22 -6.09
CA VAL A 55 0.50 -19.35 -5.70
C VAL A 55 -0.02 -18.55 -6.90
N LEU A 56 0.86 -18.11 -7.80
CA LEU A 56 0.45 -17.52 -9.09
C LEU A 56 -0.44 -18.48 -9.90
N GLY A 57 -0.08 -19.75 -9.95
CA GLY A 57 -0.87 -20.78 -10.63
C GLY A 57 -2.27 -20.98 -10.03
N LYS A 58 -2.48 -20.56 -8.78
CA LYS A 58 -3.78 -20.59 -8.08
C LYS A 58 -4.57 -19.27 -8.20
N GLY A 59 -4.06 -18.29 -8.94
CA GLY A 59 -4.72 -17.00 -9.17
C GLY A 59 -4.50 -15.97 -8.07
N ASN A 60 -3.41 -16.09 -7.30
CA ASN A 60 -3.05 -15.18 -6.24
C ASN A 60 -1.62 -14.66 -6.41
N TYR A 61 -1.35 -13.50 -5.84
CA TYR A 61 -0.01 -12.99 -5.59
C TYR A 61 0.42 -13.38 -4.19
N ASP A 62 1.63 -13.92 -4.10
CA ASP A 62 2.34 -14.19 -2.85
C ASP A 62 3.78 -13.73 -3.05
N ILE A 63 4.12 -12.64 -2.39
CA ILE A 63 5.32 -11.85 -2.65
C ILE A 63 6.11 -11.75 -1.36
N TYR A 64 7.39 -12.08 -1.43
CA TYR A 64 8.32 -12.02 -0.32
C TYR A 64 9.43 -11.02 -0.61
N VAL A 65 9.76 -10.21 0.38
CA VAL A 65 10.82 -9.20 0.29
C VAL A 65 11.81 -9.40 1.42
N TYR A 66 13.07 -9.55 1.07
CA TYR A 66 14.17 -9.72 2.02
C TYR A 66 15.15 -8.56 1.91
N PRO A 67 15.35 -7.77 2.99
CA PRO A 67 16.41 -6.76 3.03
C PRO A 67 17.78 -7.41 2.93
N ALA A 68 18.66 -6.87 2.08
CA ALA A 68 20.01 -7.42 1.89
C ALA A 68 20.91 -7.27 3.13
N GLU A 69 20.65 -6.26 3.98
CA GLU A 69 21.41 -5.99 5.20
C GLU A 69 20.93 -6.79 6.42
N ASP A 70 19.73 -7.35 6.31
CA ASP A 70 19.08 -8.04 7.43
C ASP A 70 18.18 -9.14 6.89
N ASN A 71 18.78 -10.28 6.57
CA ASN A 71 18.08 -11.45 6.05
C ASN A 71 17.24 -12.20 7.10
N THR A 72 17.21 -11.71 8.33
CA THR A 72 16.31 -12.23 9.38
C THR A 72 14.91 -11.63 9.25
N ILE A 73 14.74 -10.56 8.46
CA ILE A 73 13.46 -9.91 8.24
C ILE A 73 12.88 -10.36 6.90
N GLU A 74 11.61 -10.72 6.92
CA GLU A 74 10.80 -11.02 5.75
C GLU A 74 9.55 -10.12 5.74
N LEU A 75 9.26 -9.50 4.60
CA LEU A 75 7.97 -8.89 4.32
C LEU A 75 7.20 -9.80 3.38
N GLY A 76 6.06 -10.31 3.84
CA GLY A 76 5.07 -11.06 3.06
C GLY A 76 3.91 -10.18 2.61
N LEU A 77 3.53 -10.26 1.32
CA LEU A 77 2.41 -9.54 0.73
C LEU A 77 1.56 -10.50 -0.09
N GLN A 78 0.26 -10.61 0.24
CA GLN A 78 -0.65 -11.50 -0.49
C GLN A 78 -1.93 -10.77 -0.88
N CYS A 79 -2.39 -11.01 -2.10
CA CYS A 79 -3.75 -10.67 -2.53
C CYS A 79 -4.15 -11.49 -3.76
N SER A 80 -5.46 -11.48 -4.09
CA SER A 80 -5.96 -12.10 -5.32
C SER A 80 -5.48 -11.37 -6.56
N MET A 81 -5.15 -12.10 -7.61
CA MET A 81 -4.89 -11.54 -8.95
C MET A 81 -6.12 -10.83 -9.55
N GLN A 82 -7.31 -11.03 -9.00
CA GLN A 82 -8.49 -10.24 -9.36
C GLN A 82 -8.34 -8.76 -9.00
N HIS A 83 -7.45 -8.45 -8.06
CA HIS A 83 -7.12 -7.07 -7.65
C HIS A 83 -5.90 -6.50 -8.36
N ASP A 84 -5.40 -7.15 -9.44
CA ASP A 84 -4.25 -6.67 -10.18
C ASP A 84 -4.42 -5.21 -10.64
N GLY A 85 -3.51 -4.34 -10.20
CA GLY A 85 -3.55 -2.91 -10.49
C GLY A 85 -4.67 -2.13 -9.77
N MET A 86 -5.30 -2.70 -8.76
CA MET A 86 -6.29 -2.03 -7.91
C MET A 86 -5.64 -1.66 -6.56
N SER A 87 -5.94 -0.45 -6.07
CA SER A 87 -5.53 -0.04 -4.73
C SER A 87 -6.54 -0.54 -3.70
N LEU A 88 -6.11 -1.45 -2.84
CA LEU A 88 -6.92 -1.99 -1.76
C LEU A 88 -6.87 -1.04 -0.55
N ASP A 89 -8.03 -0.73 0.00
CA ASP A 89 -8.20 0.05 1.22
C ASP A 89 -8.04 -0.87 2.43
N LEU A 90 -6.93 -0.73 3.14
CA LEU A 90 -6.59 -1.63 4.26
C LEU A 90 -7.40 -1.35 5.55
N THR A 91 -8.30 -0.37 5.52
CA THR A 91 -9.23 -0.13 6.65
C THR A 91 -10.45 -1.06 6.65
N LYS A 92 -10.60 -1.92 5.62
CA LYS A 92 -11.81 -2.69 5.39
C LYS A 92 -11.60 -4.19 5.48
N TYR A 93 -12.61 -4.84 6.03
CA TYR A 93 -12.88 -6.25 5.81
C TYR A 93 -13.86 -6.40 4.64
N ASP A 94 -13.59 -7.31 3.74
CA ASP A 94 -14.53 -7.67 2.69
C ASP A 94 -14.45 -9.18 2.39
N PRO A 95 -15.26 -9.99 3.10
CA PRO A 95 -15.27 -11.43 2.91
C PRO A 95 -15.77 -11.87 1.52
N LEU A 96 -16.50 -10.99 0.81
CA LEU A 96 -16.98 -11.28 -0.54
C LEU A 96 -15.88 -11.21 -1.59
N ASN A 97 -14.78 -10.53 -1.28
CA ASN A 97 -13.58 -10.42 -2.11
C ASN A 97 -12.43 -11.31 -1.62
N ALA A 98 -12.77 -12.44 -1.00
CA ALA A 98 -11.78 -13.40 -0.53
C ALA A 98 -10.80 -13.81 -1.64
N VAL A 99 -9.56 -14.02 -1.26
CA VAL A 99 -8.52 -14.49 -2.15
C VAL A 99 -8.84 -15.94 -2.58
N PRO A 100 -8.97 -16.25 -3.88
CA PRO A 100 -9.23 -17.62 -4.32
C PRO A 100 -8.19 -18.59 -3.79
N GLY A 101 -8.63 -19.68 -3.17
CA GLY A 101 -7.75 -20.68 -2.53
C GLY A 101 -7.32 -20.33 -1.09
N TYR A 102 -7.57 -19.12 -0.65
CA TYR A 102 -7.40 -18.67 0.73
C TYR A 102 -8.75 -18.18 1.24
N SER A 103 -9.46 -19.02 1.97
CA SER A 103 -10.79 -18.63 2.48
C SER A 103 -10.64 -17.50 3.50
N GLY A 104 -11.40 -16.42 3.29
CA GLY A 104 -11.54 -15.36 4.24
C GLY A 104 -10.62 -14.16 4.07
N TRP A 105 -9.72 -14.12 3.06
CA TRP A 105 -8.80 -12.99 2.89
C TRP A 105 -9.06 -12.23 1.61
N MET A 106 -9.02 -10.91 1.69
CA MET A 106 -8.89 -10.01 0.56
C MET A 106 -7.42 -9.63 0.34
N TRP A 107 -6.69 -9.42 1.41
CA TRP A 107 -5.29 -9.09 1.45
C TRP A 107 -4.65 -9.61 2.76
N TYR A 108 -3.36 -9.86 2.70
CA TYR A 108 -2.54 -10.20 3.86
C TYR A 108 -1.18 -9.52 3.74
N ILE A 109 -0.69 -8.98 4.86
CA ILE A 109 0.61 -8.34 4.98
C ILE A 109 1.24 -8.82 6.28
N SER A 110 2.43 -9.38 6.21
CA SER A 110 3.22 -9.73 7.41
C SER A 110 4.62 -9.14 7.32
N VAL A 111 5.18 -8.80 8.48
CA VAL A 111 6.61 -8.61 8.65
C VAL A 111 7.05 -9.54 9.74
N GLU A 112 7.88 -10.48 9.39
CA GLU A 112 8.37 -11.53 10.25
C GLU A 112 9.86 -11.34 10.50
N LYS A 113 10.29 -11.69 11.70
CA LYS A 113 11.70 -11.75 12.07
C LYS A 113 12.04 -13.13 12.57
N THR A 114 13.07 -13.74 11.98
CA THR A 114 13.59 -15.05 12.41
C THR A 114 14.90 -14.86 13.12
N GLU A 115 14.96 -15.14 14.41
CA GLU A 115 16.20 -15.18 15.21
C GLU A 115 16.34 -16.52 15.92
N GLU A 116 17.48 -17.15 15.78
CA GLU A 116 17.80 -18.45 16.43
C GLU A 116 16.75 -19.54 16.13
N GLY A 117 16.15 -19.50 14.91
CA GLY A 117 15.12 -20.45 14.48
C GLY A 117 13.74 -20.20 15.12
N LYS A 118 13.52 -19.04 15.74
CA LYS A 118 12.21 -18.60 16.21
C LYS A 118 11.69 -17.50 15.34
N GLU A 119 10.44 -17.62 14.94
CA GLU A 119 9.70 -16.63 14.15
C GLU A 119 8.93 -15.72 15.11
N GLU A 120 8.99 -14.41 14.85
CA GLU A 120 8.24 -13.38 15.54
C GLU A 120 7.58 -12.46 14.52
N TYR A 121 6.27 -12.28 14.60
CA TYR A 121 5.56 -11.29 13.80
C TYR A 121 5.78 -9.89 14.39
N LEU A 122 6.51 -9.05 13.66
CA LEU A 122 6.70 -7.64 14.02
C LEU A 122 5.49 -6.79 13.63
N LEU A 123 4.81 -7.19 12.54
CA LEU A 123 3.62 -6.56 12.02
C LEU A 123 2.81 -7.63 11.29
N GLU A 124 1.52 -7.68 11.52
CA GLU A 124 0.61 -8.57 10.80
C GLU A 124 -0.73 -7.87 10.59
N GLY A 125 -1.17 -7.81 9.35
CA GLY A 125 -2.45 -7.22 8.98
C GLY A 125 -3.15 -8.04 7.92
N TRP A 126 -4.47 -8.08 7.98
CA TRP A 126 -5.27 -8.71 6.95
C TRP A 126 -6.68 -8.12 6.82
N GLY A 127 -7.25 -8.21 5.63
CA GLY A 127 -8.65 -7.91 5.34
C GLY A 127 -9.38 -9.17 4.92
N GLY A 128 -10.35 -9.60 5.73
CA GLY A 128 -11.10 -10.84 5.48
C GLY A 128 -12.18 -11.09 6.52
N ASP A 129 -12.62 -12.34 6.69
CA ASP A 129 -13.73 -12.73 7.54
C ASP A 129 -13.37 -12.99 9.02
N ALA A 130 -12.10 -13.00 9.35
CA ALA A 130 -11.65 -13.29 10.70
C ALA A 130 -10.90 -12.11 11.35
N PRO A 131 -11.61 -11.17 11.98
CA PRO A 131 -11.00 -9.96 12.56
C PRO A 131 -10.21 -10.21 13.86
N THR A 132 -9.99 -11.46 14.24
CA THR A 132 -9.38 -11.81 15.53
C THR A 132 -7.87 -11.97 15.49
N MET A 133 -7.25 -11.96 14.31
CA MET A 133 -5.82 -12.11 14.11
C MET A 133 -5.37 -11.04 13.11
N GLY A 134 -4.36 -10.26 13.49
CA GLY A 134 -3.84 -9.16 12.68
C GLY A 134 -4.62 -7.84 12.86
N ILE A 135 -4.10 -6.80 12.28
CA ILE A 135 -4.62 -5.43 12.37
C ILE A 135 -5.25 -4.99 11.05
N LEU A 136 -6.25 -4.13 11.12
CA LEU A 136 -6.63 -3.28 10.01
C LEU A 136 -5.74 -2.04 9.96
N GLY A 137 -5.49 -1.56 8.77
CA GLY A 137 -4.80 -0.30 8.56
C GLY A 137 -5.60 0.91 9.03
N VAL A 138 -4.97 2.07 8.96
CA VAL A 138 -5.62 3.36 9.19
C VAL A 138 -5.93 4.05 7.87
N ALA A 139 -6.71 5.13 7.90
CA ALA A 139 -7.05 5.89 6.69
C ALA A 139 -5.78 6.30 5.90
N GLY A 140 -5.74 5.95 4.63
CA GLY A 140 -4.60 6.17 3.74
C GLY A 140 -3.59 5.01 3.69
N ASP A 141 -3.81 3.92 4.42
CA ASP A 141 -3.06 2.69 4.25
C ASP A 141 -3.60 1.89 3.06
N ILE A 142 -2.71 1.37 2.24
CA ILE A 142 -3.03 0.72 0.98
C ILE A 142 -2.14 -0.49 0.71
N LEU A 143 -2.67 -1.45 -0.04
CA LEU A 143 -1.90 -2.43 -0.79
C LEU A 143 -2.27 -2.31 -2.28
N TYR A 144 -1.25 -2.15 -3.11
CA TYR A 144 -1.37 -2.14 -4.56
C TYR A 144 -0.32 -3.08 -5.14
N ILE A 145 -0.76 -4.05 -5.92
CA ILE A 145 0.11 -4.98 -6.63
C ILE A 145 -0.33 -4.99 -8.07
N LYS A 146 0.60 -4.79 -9.00
CA LYS A 146 0.36 -4.86 -10.43
C LYS A 146 1.47 -5.62 -11.12
N SER A 147 1.09 -6.66 -11.85
CA SER A 147 1.98 -7.30 -12.79
C SER A 147 2.14 -6.42 -14.04
N LEU A 148 3.37 -6.15 -14.44
CA LEU A 148 3.68 -5.29 -15.58
C LEU A 148 3.87 -6.07 -16.88
N ASN A 149 3.94 -7.41 -16.80
CA ASN A 149 4.07 -8.28 -17.97
C ASN A 149 3.33 -9.62 -17.75
N LYS A 150 3.08 -10.34 -18.86
CA LYS A 150 2.33 -11.61 -18.85
C LYS A 150 3.05 -12.76 -18.14
N ASP A 151 4.36 -12.69 -18.04
CA ASP A 151 5.18 -13.73 -17.43
C ASP A 151 5.34 -13.53 -15.92
N HIS A 152 4.72 -12.49 -15.37
CA HIS A 152 4.77 -12.13 -13.94
C HIS A 152 6.21 -12.01 -13.41
N THR A 153 7.11 -11.47 -14.22
CA THR A 153 8.53 -11.24 -13.85
C THR A 153 8.83 -9.78 -13.57
N GLN A 154 7.84 -8.90 -13.78
CA GLN A 154 7.94 -7.47 -13.50
C GLN A 154 6.71 -6.99 -12.76
N PHE A 155 6.93 -6.26 -11.68
CA PHE A 155 5.85 -5.75 -10.82
C PHE A 155 6.02 -4.28 -10.48
N GLU A 156 4.89 -3.64 -10.22
CA GLU A 156 4.79 -2.42 -9.43
C GLU A 156 4.00 -2.72 -8.16
N ILE A 157 4.61 -2.45 -7.01
CA ILE A 157 4.04 -2.76 -5.70
C ILE A 157 4.11 -1.50 -4.84
N ARG A 158 3.01 -1.18 -4.18
CA ARG A 158 2.94 -0.11 -3.18
C ARG A 158 2.23 -0.66 -1.96
N CYS A 159 2.86 -0.56 -0.82
CA CYS A 159 2.28 -0.98 0.45
C CYS A 159 2.55 0.08 1.51
N LYS A 160 1.52 0.41 2.24
CA LYS A 160 1.62 1.17 3.49
C LYS A 160 0.66 0.53 4.47
N LEU A 161 1.16 0.14 5.64
CA LEU A 161 0.37 -0.36 6.76
C LEU A 161 0.88 0.29 8.05
N THR A 162 -0.04 0.79 8.85
CA THR A 162 0.25 1.46 10.11
C THR A 162 -0.41 0.70 11.25
N ASP A 163 0.34 0.33 12.26
CA ASP A 163 -0.13 -0.38 13.42
C ASP A 163 -0.83 0.57 14.44
N PRO A 164 -1.50 0.01 15.48
CA PRO A 164 -2.14 0.80 16.51
C PRO A 164 -1.18 1.69 17.32
N GLU A 165 0.12 1.36 17.34
CA GLU A 165 1.16 2.14 17.99
C GLU A 165 1.72 3.25 17.09
N LYS A 166 1.14 3.43 15.89
CA LYS A 166 1.52 4.40 14.85
C LYS A 166 2.89 4.13 14.22
N ARG A 167 3.40 2.91 14.37
CA ARG A 167 4.57 2.45 13.62
C ARG A 167 4.12 2.03 12.23
N SER A 168 4.92 2.26 11.22
CA SER A 168 4.51 2.00 9.84
C SER A 168 5.51 1.17 9.06
N LEU A 169 4.96 0.34 8.19
CA LEU A 169 5.62 -0.25 7.04
C LEU A 169 5.31 0.64 5.83
N VAL A 170 6.33 0.98 5.05
CA VAL A 170 6.19 1.59 3.72
C VAL A 170 7.08 0.83 2.75
N PHE A 171 6.47 0.28 1.71
CA PHE A 171 7.18 -0.42 0.66
C PHE A 171 6.73 0.09 -0.70
N TYR A 172 7.69 0.46 -1.53
CA TYR A 172 7.47 0.79 -2.92
C TYR A 172 8.52 0.13 -3.78
N TYR A 173 8.06 -0.62 -4.77
CA TYR A 173 8.91 -1.35 -5.70
C TYR A 173 8.38 -1.23 -7.12
N LYS A 174 9.28 -1.07 -8.07
CA LYS A 174 9.00 -1.21 -9.49
C LYS A 174 10.20 -1.82 -10.19
N GLY A 175 10.05 -3.03 -10.67
CA GLY A 175 11.18 -3.73 -11.28
C GLY A 175 10.95 -5.22 -11.51
N ASN A 176 12.05 -5.92 -11.76
CA ASN A 176 12.07 -7.36 -11.97
C ASN A 176 12.00 -8.10 -10.64
N VAL A 177 11.26 -9.18 -10.61
CA VAL A 177 11.18 -10.10 -9.48
C VAL A 177 11.77 -11.46 -9.83
N THR A 178 12.17 -12.22 -8.82
CA THR A 178 12.57 -13.61 -8.96
C THR A 178 11.34 -14.50 -8.72
N LEU A 179 11.00 -15.35 -9.70
CA LEU A 179 9.97 -16.37 -9.50
C LEU A 179 10.56 -17.54 -8.73
N ALA A 180 10.09 -17.76 -7.50
CA ALA A 180 10.49 -18.87 -6.66
C ALA A 180 9.55 -20.07 -6.85
N THR A 181 10.10 -21.27 -6.80
CA THR A 181 9.37 -22.54 -6.57
C THR A 181 9.62 -22.91 -5.12
N GLU A 182 8.58 -23.12 -4.37
CA GLU A 182 8.63 -23.66 -3.02
C GLU A 182 9.15 -25.09 -3.02
#